data_8dfabc3aa5e9d4d75c493637a34488b8
#
_entry.id   8dfabc3aa5e9d4d75c493637a34488b8
#
_cell.length_a   1.000
_cell.length_b   1.000
_cell.length_c   1.000
_cell.angle_alpha   90.00
_cell.angle_beta   90.00
_cell.angle_gamma   90.00
#
_symmetry.space_group_name_H-M   'P 1'
#
loop_
_entity.id
_entity.type
_entity.pdbx_description
1 polymer ?
#
loop_
_entity_poly.entity_id
_entity_poly.type
_entity_poly.pdbx_seq_one_letter_code
_entity_poly.pdbx_strand_id
1 'polypeptide(L)'
;MNTGDIAPRRDTDRELYVVILSTTIHLAAATGRVITCAFIPGEIPSDTMAMIITAQQPTGIILPELVQWLPTAALDEPIGNIGAAALAQTAATVTALISRP
;
A
#
# COMPACT_ATOMS: atom_id res chain seq x y z
N MET A 1 6.03 -9.87 -7.25
CA MET A 1 5.30 -8.97 -6.35
C MET A 1 5.43 -9.49 -4.93
N ASN A 2 5.82 -8.64 -4.03
CA ASN A 2 6.07 -8.99 -2.62
C ASN A 2 5.30 -8.06 -1.71
N THR A 3 5.02 -8.53 -0.50
CA THR A 3 4.40 -7.69 0.54
C THR A 3 5.23 -6.45 0.79
N GLY A 4 4.59 -5.29 0.83
CA GLY A 4 5.27 -4.00 0.99
C GLY A 4 5.73 -3.36 -0.30
N ASP A 5 5.63 -4.05 -1.43
CA ASP A 5 5.98 -3.46 -2.72
C ASP A 5 5.08 -2.27 -3.04
N ILE A 6 5.66 -1.27 -3.68
CA ILE A 6 4.95 -0.12 -4.22
C ILE A 6 4.76 -0.38 -5.71
N ALA A 7 3.52 -0.41 -6.15
CA ALA A 7 3.20 -0.69 -7.54
C ALA A 7 2.34 0.42 -8.15
N PRO A 8 2.66 0.86 -9.38
CA PRO A 8 1.80 1.78 -10.11
C PRO A 8 0.51 1.08 -10.52
N ARG A 9 -0.58 1.82 -10.54
CA ARG A 9 -1.84 1.35 -11.13
C ARG A 9 -1.84 1.65 -12.62
N ARG A 10 -2.24 0.67 -13.40
CA ARG A 10 -2.38 0.84 -14.85
C ARG A 10 -3.81 0.84 -15.35
N ASP A 11 -4.77 0.74 -14.42
CA ASP A 11 -6.20 0.74 -14.73
C ASP A 11 -6.81 2.13 -14.75
N THR A 12 -5.99 3.16 -14.74
CA THR A 12 -6.42 4.55 -14.71
C THR A 12 -5.42 5.41 -15.50
N ASP A 13 -5.87 6.56 -16.00
CA ASP A 13 -5.00 7.55 -16.66
C ASP A 13 -4.22 8.40 -15.68
N ARG A 14 -4.51 8.31 -14.38
CA ARG A 14 -3.79 9.05 -13.36
C ARG A 14 -2.59 8.26 -12.88
N GLU A 15 -1.56 8.97 -12.44
CA GLU A 15 -0.43 8.34 -11.76
C GLU A 15 -0.82 8.02 -10.33
N LEU A 16 -1.35 6.83 -10.13
CA LEU A 16 -1.70 6.33 -8.80
C LEU A 16 -0.80 5.16 -8.43
N TYR A 17 -0.45 5.11 -7.15
CA TYR A 17 0.41 4.06 -6.61
C TYR A 17 -0.24 3.43 -5.40
N VAL A 18 0.08 2.17 -5.16
CA VAL A 18 -0.41 1.43 -4.00
C VAL A 18 0.73 0.66 -3.35
N VAL A 19 0.56 0.39 -2.05
CA VAL A 19 1.41 -0.53 -1.31
C VAL A 19 0.70 -1.87 -1.24
N ILE A 20 1.42 -2.95 -1.53
CA ILE A 20 0.89 -4.30 -1.44
C ILE A 20 0.88 -4.71 0.02
N LEU A 21 -0.32 -4.97 0.55
CA LEU A 21 -0.50 -5.42 1.93
C LEU A 21 -0.71 -6.94 2.04
N SER A 22 -1.08 -7.60 0.95
CA SER A 22 -1.28 -9.03 0.95
C SER A 22 -0.03 -9.76 1.48
N THR A 23 -0.26 -10.73 2.35
CA THR A 23 0.83 -11.56 2.86
C THR A 23 1.40 -12.46 1.76
N THR A 24 2.58 -13.01 2.02
CA THR A 24 3.18 -14.00 1.13
C THR A 24 2.23 -15.17 0.87
N ILE A 25 1.48 -15.59 1.88
CA ILE A 25 0.50 -16.68 1.75
C ILE A 25 -0.60 -16.28 0.76
N HIS A 26 -1.15 -15.07 0.90
CA HIS A 26 -2.20 -14.60 0.01
C HIS A 26 -1.69 -14.47 -1.43
N LEU A 27 -0.50 -13.90 -1.60
CA LEU A 27 0.10 -13.76 -2.93
C LEU A 27 0.36 -15.11 -3.58
N ALA A 28 0.83 -16.09 -2.80
CA ALA A 28 1.09 -17.44 -3.30
C ALA A 28 -0.18 -18.18 -3.71
N ALA A 29 -1.31 -17.85 -3.11
CA ALA A 29 -2.59 -18.46 -3.46
C ALA A 29 -3.08 -18.07 -4.86
N ALA A 30 -2.50 -17.02 -5.46
CA ALA A 30 -2.79 -16.57 -6.82
C ALA A 30 -4.30 -16.43 -7.11
N THR A 31 -4.99 -15.74 -6.19
CA THR A 31 -6.44 -15.55 -6.32
C THR A 31 -6.82 -14.56 -7.42
N GLY A 32 -5.85 -13.84 -7.98
CA GLY A 32 -6.07 -12.78 -8.96
C GLY A 32 -6.37 -11.42 -8.34
N ARG A 33 -6.39 -11.34 -7.01
CA ARG A 33 -6.63 -10.09 -6.28
C ARG A 33 -5.57 -9.88 -5.22
N VAL A 34 -5.31 -8.61 -4.92
CA VAL A 34 -4.37 -8.21 -3.86
C VAL A 34 -5.01 -7.16 -2.98
N ILE A 35 -4.62 -7.18 -1.72
CA ILE A 35 -5.02 -6.15 -0.75
C ILE A 35 -3.96 -5.07 -0.79
N THR A 36 -4.41 -3.82 -0.94
CA THR A 36 -3.52 -2.67 -1.09
C THR A 36 -4.00 -1.52 -0.22
N CYS A 37 -3.12 -0.53 -0.03
CA CYS A 37 -3.54 0.80 0.39
C CYS A 37 -2.82 1.84 -0.46
N ALA A 38 -3.31 3.07 -0.43
CA ALA A 38 -2.77 4.12 -1.28
C ALA A 38 -1.36 4.53 -0.85
N PHE A 39 -0.53 4.85 -1.83
CA PHE A 39 0.78 5.44 -1.63
C PHE A 39 0.88 6.71 -2.48
N ILE A 40 1.32 7.80 -1.86
CA ILE A 40 1.51 9.08 -2.55
C ILE A 40 2.99 9.42 -2.48
N PRO A 41 3.70 9.44 -3.63
CA PRO A 41 5.12 9.78 -3.64
C PRO A 41 5.34 11.25 -3.34
N GLY A 42 6.53 11.57 -2.83
CA GLY A 42 6.93 12.93 -2.54
C GLY A 42 6.68 13.33 -1.09
N GLU A 43 6.95 14.60 -0.79
CA GLU A 43 6.74 15.14 0.53
C GLU A 43 5.39 15.86 0.59
N ILE A 44 4.61 15.51 1.60
CA ILE A 44 3.32 16.15 1.86
C ILE A 44 3.34 16.70 3.28
N PRO A 45 2.81 17.92 3.50
CA PRO A 45 2.75 18.48 4.84
C PRO A 45 2.03 17.55 5.81
N SER A 46 2.64 17.32 6.96
CA SER A 46 2.16 16.35 7.94
C SER A 46 0.84 16.73 8.61
N ASP A 47 0.42 17.96 8.46
CA ASP A 47 -0.83 18.46 9.03
C ASP A 47 -2.03 18.24 8.12
N THR A 48 -1.82 17.68 6.93
CA THR A 48 -2.87 17.56 5.92
C THR A 48 -3.80 16.39 6.19
N MET A 49 -3.33 15.36 6.88
CA MET A 49 -4.08 14.12 7.10
C MET A 49 -3.80 13.54 8.48
N ALA A 50 -4.82 12.92 9.05
CA ALA A 50 -4.74 12.43 10.42
C ALA A 50 -3.95 11.13 10.55
N MET A 51 -4.01 10.27 9.54
CA MET A 51 -3.34 8.97 9.61
C MET A 51 -2.46 8.77 8.40
N ILE A 52 -1.18 9.10 8.57
CA ILE A 52 -0.20 8.87 7.53
C ILE A 52 1.00 8.14 8.10
N ILE A 53 1.63 7.34 7.27
CA ILE A 53 2.88 6.67 7.58
C ILE A 53 3.88 7.09 6.51
N THR A 54 5.04 7.55 6.94
CA THR A 54 6.06 8.02 6.00
C THR A 54 6.93 6.86 5.53
N ALA A 55 7.27 6.88 4.25
CA ALA A 55 8.24 5.97 3.66
C ALA A 55 9.47 6.76 3.22
N GLN A 56 10.63 6.12 3.22
CA GLN A 56 11.90 6.78 2.96
C GLN A 56 12.48 6.48 1.57
N GLN A 57 12.28 5.29 1.06
CA GLN A 57 12.84 4.86 -0.23
C GLN A 57 11.87 3.92 -0.93
N PRO A 58 11.10 4.44 -1.89
CA PRO A 58 10.97 5.85 -2.28
C PRO A 58 10.27 6.69 -1.22
N THR A 59 10.62 7.97 -1.19
CA THR A 59 9.98 8.91 -0.28
C THR A 59 8.52 9.09 -0.65
N GLY A 60 7.66 8.99 0.34
CA GLY A 60 6.24 9.19 0.13
C GLY A 60 5.45 8.94 1.39
N ILE A 61 4.15 8.96 1.27
CA ILE A 61 3.26 8.66 2.38
C ILE A 61 2.32 7.52 2.04
N ILE A 62 2.03 6.74 3.06
CA ILE A 62 1.14 5.59 3.01
C ILE A 62 -0.13 5.99 3.72
N LEU A 63 -1.27 5.70 3.11
CA LEU A 63 -2.58 6.03 3.66
C LEU A 63 -3.32 4.75 4.04
N PRO A 64 -3.18 4.29 5.29
CA PRO A 64 -3.77 3.02 5.72
C PRO A 64 -5.30 3.00 5.66
N GLU A 65 -5.95 4.15 5.73
CA GLU A 65 -7.41 4.22 5.62
C GLU A 65 -7.93 3.89 4.23
N LEU A 66 -7.08 3.99 3.21
CA LEU A 66 -7.48 3.74 1.82
C LEU A 66 -7.12 2.32 1.40
N VAL A 67 -7.58 1.35 2.17
CA VAL A 67 -7.44 -0.06 1.83
C VAL A 67 -8.37 -0.42 0.70
N GLN A 68 -7.86 -1.17 -0.27
CA GLN A 68 -8.62 -1.53 -1.45
C GLN A 68 -8.15 -2.88 -1.97
N TRP A 69 -9.11 -3.73 -2.33
CA TRP A 69 -8.83 -4.95 -3.06
C TRP A 69 -8.78 -4.63 -4.54
N LEU A 70 -7.69 -4.98 -5.18
CA LEU A 70 -7.52 -4.72 -6.61
C LEU A 70 -7.25 -6.02 -7.35
N PRO A 71 -7.71 -6.13 -8.63
CA PRO A 71 -7.22 -7.20 -9.48
C PRO A 71 -5.71 -7.05 -9.67
N THR A 72 -4.99 -8.16 -9.63
CA THR A 72 -3.54 -8.14 -9.89
C THR A 72 -3.23 -7.52 -11.25
N ALA A 73 -4.11 -7.74 -12.23
CA ALA A 73 -3.96 -7.18 -13.57
C ALA A 73 -4.04 -5.64 -13.61
N ALA A 74 -4.55 -5.00 -12.56
CA ALA A 74 -4.62 -3.54 -12.48
C ALA A 74 -3.30 -2.90 -12.08
N LEU A 75 -2.27 -3.70 -11.78
CA LEU A 75 -1.00 -3.22 -11.28
C LEU A 75 0.12 -3.45 -12.28
N ASP A 76 1.02 -2.50 -12.34
CA ASP A 76 2.26 -2.59 -13.10
C ASP A 76 3.39 -3.14 -12.23
N GLU A 77 4.57 -3.29 -12.81
CA GLU A 77 5.74 -3.77 -12.10
C GLU A 77 6.05 -2.88 -10.89
N PRO A 78 6.42 -3.47 -9.75
CA PRO A 78 6.78 -2.68 -8.57
C PRO A 78 7.95 -1.76 -8.83
N ILE A 79 7.89 -0.57 -8.22
CA ILE A 79 8.95 0.43 -8.34
C ILE A 79 9.79 0.54 -7.07
N GLY A 80 9.42 -0.15 -6.01
CA GLY A 80 10.14 -0.11 -4.75
C GLY A 80 9.41 -0.92 -3.69
N ASN A 81 9.87 -0.80 -2.45
CA ASN A 81 9.28 -1.48 -1.29
C ASN A 81 9.39 -0.56 -0.09
N ILE A 82 8.35 -0.51 0.72
CA ILE A 82 8.34 0.41 1.87
C ILE A 82 9.23 -0.06 3.02
N GLY A 83 9.70 -1.29 2.98
CA GLY A 83 10.55 -1.84 4.03
C GLY A 83 9.78 -2.38 5.22
N ALA A 84 10.48 -3.17 6.03
CA ALA A 84 9.87 -3.92 7.13
C ALA A 84 9.24 -3.02 8.20
N ALA A 85 9.90 -1.91 8.55
CA ALA A 85 9.41 -1.04 9.61
C ALA A 85 8.10 -0.34 9.21
N ALA A 86 8.07 0.27 8.02
CA ALA A 86 6.86 0.93 7.53
C ALA A 86 5.75 -0.08 7.27
N LEU A 87 6.08 -1.27 6.79
CA LEU A 87 5.11 -2.34 6.58
C LEU A 87 4.47 -2.78 7.90
N ALA A 88 5.27 -2.99 8.94
CA ALA A 88 4.76 -3.39 10.25
C ALA A 88 3.83 -2.31 10.83
N GLN A 89 4.22 -1.05 10.70
CA GLN A 89 3.42 0.08 11.15
C GLN A 89 2.09 0.16 10.39
N THR A 90 2.13 -0.03 9.07
CA THR A 90 0.94 0.01 8.22
C THR A 90 0.00 -1.13 8.56
N ALA A 91 0.52 -2.35 8.70
CA ALA A 91 -0.28 -3.51 9.04
C ALA A 91 -0.94 -3.36 10.42
N ALA A 92 -0.21 -2.85 11.40
CA ALA A 92 -0.74 -2.60 12.74
C ALA A 92 -1.87 -1.56 12.70
N THR A 93 -1.69 -0.50 11.92
CA THR A 93 -2.69 0.55 11.78
C THR A 93 -3.96 0.03 11.10
N VAL A 94 -3.81 -0.69 10.00
CA VAL A 94 -4.96 -1.28 9.30
C VAL A 94 -5.71 -2.24 10.22
N THR A 95 -4.98 -3.08 10.95
CA THR A 95 -5.59 -4.01 11.91
C THR A 95 -6.37 -3.28 12.99
N ALA A 96 -5.86 -2.16 13.47
CA ALA A 96 -6.53 -1.35 14.48
C ALA A 96 -7.80 -0.68 13.93
N LEU A 97 -7.84 -0.39 12.63
CA LEU A 97 -9.00 0.23 11.98
C LEU A 97 -10.09 -0.77 11.63
N ILE A 98 -9.72 -2.01 11.42
CA ILE A 98 -10.68 -3.09 11.15
C ILE A 98 -11.16 -3.62 12.48
N SER A 99 -12.39 -3.33 12.77
CA SER A 99 -12.79 -3.57 14.07
C SER A 99 -13.34 -4.86 14.38
N ARG A 100 -13.23 -4.97 15.55
CA ARG A 100 -14.16 -5.67 16.43
C ARG A 100 -15.10 -4.70 17.08
N PRO A 101 -16.33 -5.10 17.41
CA PRO A 101 -17.26 -4.25 18.13
C PRO A 101 -16.69 -3.78 19.45
#